data_1b545abb6ac216108b54914369e2d761
#
_entry.id   1b545abb6ac216108b54914369e2d761
#
_cell.length_a   1.000
_cell.length_b   1.000
_cell.length_c   1.000
_cell.angle_alpha   90.00
_cell.angle_beta   90.00
_cell.angle_gamma   90.00
#
_symmetry.space_group_name_H-M   'P 1'
#
loop_
_entity.id
_entity.type
_entity.pdbx_description
1 polymer ?
#
loop_
_entity_poly.entity_id
_entity_poly.type
_entity_poly.pdbx_seq_one_letter_code
_entity_poly.pdbx_strand_id
1 'polypeptide(L)'
;MLSVVVAPWGREPVFERNGDEPHEAASTMKVAVLAALHRAGADLDEPVPVVNAFASRAGGEFANDPDRDSDPVPWSLLGGTAPLGLLAERMITHSSNLATNLCLARTGHEAVAEVWRRAGATRSASPRGIEDLRAREAGHRNRVTARDLVRLLQSLDGEPELLALLERNAFRVDLAAGLPPGTAVAFKNGWIPGVRHCVGLVRPADCPPYLLAVCYTGPLASGADGAEADPAARLVARISAAVWAHRHAITRTADGTAPSGPPGPAR
;
A
#
# COMPACT_ATOMS: atom_id res chain seq x y z
N MET A 1 17.56 0.66 -6.10
CA MET A 1 16.82 -0.47 -6.69
C MET A 1 15.42 -0.01 -7.05
N LEU A 2 14.89 -0.38 -8.22
CA LEU A 2 13.56 -0.05 -8.70
C LEU A 2 12.83 -1.35 -9.06
N SER A 3 11.64 -1.55 -8.47
CA SER A 3 10.71 -2.64 -8.78
C SER A 3 9.40 -2.07 -9.29
N VAL A 4 8.86 -2.65 -10.35
CA VAL A 4 7.59 -2.24 -10.96
C VAL A 4 6.79 -3.47 -11.33
N VAL A 5 5.50 -3.50 -11.00
CA VAL A 5 4.56 -4.53 -11.43
C VAL A 5 3.28 -3.87 -11.92
N VAL A 6 2.82 -4.28 -13.09
CA VAL A 6 1.56 -3.84 -13.71
C VAL A 6 0.70 -5.07 -14.00
N ALA A 7 -0.53 -5.08 -13.52
CA ALA A 7 -1.48 -6.17 -13.72
C ALA A 7 -2.87 -5.63 -14.09
N PRO A 8 -3.62 -6.24 -15.01
CA PRO A 8 -5.06 -6.01 -15.10
C PRO A 8 -5.71 -6.44 -13.77
N TRP A 9 -6.81 -5.80 -13.39
CA TRP A 9 -7.56 -6.20 -12.19
C TRP A 9 -8.02 -7.65 -12.29
N GLY A 10 -7.79 -8.44 -11.24
CA GLY A 10 -8.16 -9.85 -11.16
C GLY A 10 -7.34 -10.81 -12.04
N ARG A 11 -6.20 -10.37 -12.58
CA ARG A 11 -5.35 -11.18 -13.48
C ARG A 11 -3.86 -11.11 -13.12
N GLU A 12 -3.07 -12.00 -13.73
CA GLU A 12 -1.62 -12.02 -13.58
C GLU A 12 -0.96 -10.77 -14.18
N PRO A 13 0.21 -10.38 -13.67
CA PRO A 13 0.97 -9.26 -14.20
C PRO A 13 1.30 -9.38 -15.69
N VAL A 14 1.13 -8.29 -16.43
CA VAL A 14 1.52 -8.17 -17.83
C VAL A 14 2.87 -7.50 -18.01
N PHE A 15 3.37 -6.83 -16.97
CA PHE A 15 4.70 -6.26 -16.93
C PHE A 15 5.30 -6.37 -15.53
N GLU A 16 6.55 -6.77 -15.47
CA GLU A 16 7.31 -6.83 -14.23
C GLU A 16 8.77 -6.46 -14.45
N ARG A 17 9.29 -5.72 -13.48
CA ARG A 17 10.71 -5.47 -13.29
C ARG A 17 11.02 -5.67 -11.81
N ASN A 18 11.89 -6.62 -11.48
CA ASN A 18 12.30 -6.92 -10.10
C ASN A 18 11.07 -7.10 -9.15
N GLY A 19 10.00 -7.75 -9.65
CA GLY A 19 8.71 -7.84 -8.94
C GLY A 19 8.82 -8.51 -7.57
N ASP A 20 9.75 -9.43 -7.40
CA ASP A 20 9.99 -10.22 -6.18
C ASP A 20 11.12 -9.68 -5.29
N GLU A 21 11.76 -8.58 -5.67
CA GLU A 21 12.83 -7.98 -4.86
C GLU A 21 12.27 -7.36 -3.57
N PRO A 22 12.83 -7.68 -2.39
CA PRO A 22 12.33 -7.16 -1.13
C PRO A 22 12.80 -5.73 -0.88
N HIS A 23 11.85 -4.91 -0.39
CA HIS A 23 12.06 -3.55 0.06
C HIS A 23 11.60 -3.39 1.51
N GLU A 24 12.11 -2.41 2.26
CA GLU A 24 11.53 -2.02 3.55
C GLU A 24 10.11 -1.49 3.29
N ALA A 25 9.11 -2.01 4.01
CA ALA A 25 7.69 -1.81 3.64
C ALA A 25 7.21 -0.36 3.70
N ALA A 26 7.82 0.48 4.55
CA ALA A 26 7.30 1.80 4.90
C ALA A 26 5.78 1.71 5.19
N SER A 27 4.98 2.71 4.79
CA SER A 27 3.54 2.74 5.08
C SER A 27 2.68 1.87 4.15
N THR A 28 3.24 1.18 3.14
CA THR A 28 2.42 0.31 2.27
C THR A 28 1.88 -0.92 3.02
N MET A 29 2.54 -1.36 4.10
CA MET A 29 2.05 -2.44 4.96
C MET A 29 0.72 -2.14 5.66
N LYS A 30 0.34 -0.86 5.79
CA LYS A 30 -0.90 -0.42 6.45
C LYS A 30 -2.15 -0.98 5.77
N VAL A 31 -2.08 -1.29 4.48
CA VAL A 31 -3.16 -1.98 3.75
C VAL A 31 -3.42 -3.37 4.35
N ALA A 32 -2.38 -4.11 4.71
CA ALA A 32 -2.55 -5.42 5.34
C ALA A 32 -3.12 -5.30 6.77
N VAL A 33 -2.77 -4.25 7.52
CA VAL A 33 -3.37 -3.97 8.84
C VAL A 33 -4.85 -3.64 8.71
N LEU A 34 -5.23 -2.80 7.73
CA LEU A 34 -6.63 -2.48 7.44
C LEU A 34 -7.43 -3.74 7.09
N ALA A 35 -6.92 -4.55 6.16
CA ALA A 35 -7.58 -5.80 5.77
C ALA A 35 -7.72 -6.78 6.94
N ALA A 36 -6.75 -6.82 7.84
CA ALA A 36 -6.81 -7.66 9.03
C ALA A 36 -7.91 -7.21 10.00
N LEU A 37 -8.06 -5.90 10.25
CA LEU A 37 -9.15 -5.33 11.05
C LEU A 37 -10.52 -5.71 10.47
N HIS A 38 -10.70 -5.47 9.18
CA HIS A 38 -11.95 -5.75 8.50
C HIS A 38 -12.33 -7.24 8.55
N ARG A 39 -11.39 -8.11 8.17
CA ARG A 39 -11.59 -9.58 8.12
C ARG A 39 -11.78 -10.22 9.51
N ALA A 40 -11.31 -9.55 10.56
CA ALA A 40 -11.57 -9.94 11.94
C ALA A 40 -13.00 -9.56 12.42
N GLY A 41 -13.78 -8.83 11.60
CA GLY A 41 -15.09 -8.31 12.00
C GLY A 41 -14.99 -7.31 13.15
N ALA A 42 -13.92 -6.49 13.19
CA ALA A 42 -13.70 -5.55 14.27
C ALA A 42 -14.84 -4.51 14.32
N ASP A 43 -15.32 -4.23 15.51
CA ASP A 43 -16.30 -3.15 15.73
C ASP A 43 -15.60 -1.79 15.54
N LEU A 44 -15.95 -1.10 14.48
CA LEU A 44 -15.34 0.19 14.13
C LEU A 44 -15.77 1.33 15.06
N ASP A 45 -16.85 1.17 15.80
CA ASP A 45 -17.34 2.14 16.80
C ASP A 45 -16.72 1.88 18.18
N GLU A 46 -15.98 0.76 18.37
CA GLU A 46 -15.29 0.43 19.61
C GLU A 46 -14.38 1.59 20.06
N PRO A 47 -14.54 2.13 21.28
CA PRO A 47 -13.65 3.15 21.81
C PRO A 47 -12.30 2.53 22.21
N VAL A 48 -11.24 2.91 21.50
CA VAL A 48 -9.86 2.46 21.74
C VAL A 48 -9.12 3.54 22.54
N PRO A 49 -8.44 3.19 23.66
CA PRO A 49 -7.54 4.12 24.35
C PRO A 49 -6.42 4.59 23.43
N VAL A 50 -6.25 5.91 23.32
CA VAL A 50 -5.15 6.48 22.52
C VAL A 50 -3.93 6.65 23.41
N VAL A 51 -3.01 5.71 23.28
CA VAL A 51 -1.75 5.65 24.05
C VAL A 51 -0.57 5.58 23.10
N ASN A 52 0.58 6.09 23.55
CA ASN A 52 1.84 5.97 22.80
C ASN A 52 2.84 5.10 23.58
N ALA A 53 2.43 3.86 23.85
CA ALA A 53 3.26 2.84 24.46
C ALA A 53 2.82 1.49 23.90
N PHE A 54 3.72 0.78 23.24
CA PHE A 54 3.42 -0.45 22.51
C PHE A 54 4.41 -1.56 22.87
N ALA A 55 3.93 -2.79 22.99
CA ALA A 55 4.80 -3.93 23.20
C ALA A 55 5.71 -4.18 21.98
N SER A 56 7.02 -4.20 22.20
CA SER A 56 8.00 -4.54 21.17
C SER A 56 8.04 -6.03 20.90
N ARG A 57 8.21 -6.42 19.63
CA ARG A 57 8.44 -7.82 19.24
C ARG A 57 9.79 -8.38 19.75
N ALA A 58 10.70 -7.53 20.17
CA ALA A 58 11.98 -7.91 20.81
C ALA A 58 11.94 -7.82 22.34
N GLY A 59 10.74 -7.71 22.93
CA GLY A 59 10.51 -7.55 24.37
C GLY A 59 10.66 -6.08 24.84
N GLY A 60 9.99 -5.75 25.94
CA GLY A 60 9.86 -4.38 26.44
C GLY A 60 8.85 -3.57 25.62
N GLU A 61 8.95 -2.26 25.68
CA GLU A 61 8.04 -1.31 25.04
C GLU A 61 8.78 -0.37 24.10
N PHE A 62 8.03 0.22 23.15
CA PHE A 62 8.47 1.32 22.30
C PHE A 62 7.36 2.36 22.16
N ALA A 63 7.72 3.54 21.70
CA ALA A 63 6.80 4.64 21.43
C ALA A 63 7.10 5.22 20.04
N ASN A 64 6.10 5.85 19.43
CA ASN A 64 6.28 6.63 18.20
C ASN A 64 6.83 8.01 18.50
N ASP A 65 7.53 8.57 17.54
CA ASP A 65 8.01 9.95 17.53
C ASP A 65 6.97 10.85 16.80
N PRO A 66 6.36 11.85 17.46
CA PRO A 66 5.39 12.73 16.81
C PRO A 66 5.95 13.48 15.61
N ASP A 67 7.26 13.78 15.59
CA ASP A 67 7.91 14.48 14.48
C ASP A 67 8.08 13.58 13.22
N ARG A 68 7.84 12.28 13.36
CA ARG A 68 7.84 11.30 12.27
C ARG A 68 6.47 10.86 11.82
N ASP A 69 5.42 11.36 12.45
CA ASP A 69 4.05 11.06 12.06
C ASP A 69 3.50 12.16 11.14
N SER A 70 2.91 11.79 10.03
CA SER A 70 2.33 12.73 9.06
C SER A 70 0.92 13.21 9.43
N ASP A 71 0.39 12.78 10.58
CA ASP A 71 -0.98 13.07 11.00
C ASP A 71 -1.08 13.52 12.47
N PRO A 72 -1.35 14.81 12.74
CA PRO A 72 -1.47 15.31 14.10
C PRO A 72 -2.78 14.91 14.80
N VAL A 73 -3.81 14.42 14.07
CA VAL A 73 -5.14 14.17 14.66
C VAL A 73 -5.11 13.09 15.73
N PRO A 74 -4.55 11.88 15.52
CA PRO A 74 -4.47 10.88 16.57
C PRO A 74 -3.66 11.36 17.80
N TRP A 75 -2.64 12.17 17.59
CA TRP A 75 -1.82 12.75 18.68
C TRP A 75 -2.60 13.73 19.56
N SER A 76 -3.55 14.48 18.95
CA SER A 76 -4.41 15.38 19.72
C SER A 76 -5.39 14.67 20.66
N LEU A 77 -5.57 13.35 20.46
CA LEU A 77 -6.45 12.49 21.27
C LEU A 77 -5.69 11.69 22.33
N LEU A 78 -4.38 11.90 22.45
CA LEU A 78 -3.53 11.15 23.38
C LEU A 78 -4.02 11.28 24.85
N GLY A 79 -4.13 10.16 25.55
CA GLY A 79 -4.66 10.08 26.91
C GLY A 79 -6.18 9.96 27.00
N GLY A 80 -6.88 10.08 25.88
CA GLY A 80 -8.33 9.85 25.75
C GLY A 80 -8.65 8.54 25.02
N THR A 81 -9.80 8.52 24.34
CA THR A 81 -10.25 7.42 23.49
C THR A 81 -10.65 7.91 22.11
N ALA A 82 -10.58 7.04 21.12
CA ALA A 82 -11.05 7.31 19.76
C ALA A 82 -11.78 6.05 19.23
N PRO A 83 -12.81 6.20 18.37
CA PRO A 83 -13.37 5.07 17.65
C PRO A 83 -12.30 4.35 16.81
N LEU A 84 -12.31 3.03 16.81
CA LEU A 84 -11.37 2.23 16.01
C LEU A 84 -11.44 2.61 14.51
N GLY A 85 -12.64 2.90 13.99
CA GLY A 85 -12.85 3.33 12.62
C GLY A 85 -12.15 4.65 12.28
N LEU A 86 -12.14 5.62 13.21
CA LEU A 86 -11.37 6.85 13.05
C LEU A 86 -9.86 6.54 12.95
N LEU A 87 -9.35 5.68 13.83
CA LEU A 87 -7.92 5.30 13.79
C LEU A 87 -7.57 4.57 12.48
N ALA A 88 -8.42 3.64 12.02
CA ALA A 88 -8.24 2.96 10.74
C ALA A 88 -8.28 3.92 9.55
N GLU A 89 -9.19 4.90 9.58
CA GLU A 89 -9.26 5.96 8.57
C GLU A 89 -7.97 6.80 8.55
N ARG A 90 -7.51 7.28 9.70
CA ARG A 90 -6.30 8.12 9.82
C ARG A 90 -5.04 7.35 9.43
N MET A 91 -4.95 6.05 9.77
CA MET A 91 -3.89 5.16 9.34
C MET A 91 -3.75 5.12 7.80
N ILE A 92 -4.86 5.07 7.08
CA ILE A 92 -4.86 4.92 5.62
C ILE A 92 -4.78 6.28 4.93
N THR A 93 -5.68 7.20 5.27
CA THR A 93 -5.86 8.46 4.52
C THR A 93 -4.75 9.46 4.78
N HIS A 94 -4.23 9.52 6.00
CA HIS A 94 -3.16 10.44 6.42
C HIS A 94 -1.88 9.71 6.84
N SER A 95 -1.87 8.39 6.68
CA SER A 95 -0.69 7.57 6.97
C SER A 95 -0.17 7.67 8.41
N SER A 96 -1.02 7.95 9.42
CA SER A 96 -0.61 8.07 10.82
C SER A 96 0.12 6.83 11.31
N ASN A 97 1.27 7.02 11.94
CA ASN A 97 2.05 5.95 12.56
C ASN A 97 1.46 5.55 13.91
N LEU A 98 1.01 6.52 14.71
CA LEU A 98 0.35 6.28 16.00
C LEU A 98 -0.93 5.46 15.78
N ALA A 99 -1.81 5.89 14.87
CA ALA A 99 -3.02 5.16 14.53
C ALA A 99 -2.72 3.75 14.01
N THR A 100 -1.62 3.57 13.25
CA THR A 100 -1.20 2.25 12.77
C THR A 100 -0.87 1.31 13.92
N ASN A 101 -0.10 1.75 14.90
CA ASN A 101 0.27 0.90 16.03
C ASN A 101 -0.92 0.62 16.95
N LEU A 102 -1.86 1.56 17.11
CA LEU A 102 -3.12 1.32 17.84
C LEU A 102 -3.99 0.26 17.13
N CYS A 103 -4.16 0.37 15.81
CA CYS A 103 -4.84 -0.63 15.00
C CYS A 103 -4.15 -1.99 15.08
N LEU A 104 -2.83 -2.01 15.00
CA LEU A 104 -2.03 -3.23 15.06
C LEU A 104 -2.08 -3.89 16.45
N ALA A 105 -2.09 -3.11 17.54
CA ALA A 105 -2.27 -3.61 18.90
C ALA A 105 -3.65 -4.26 19.08
N ARG A 106 -4.69 -3.73 18.41
CA ARG A 106 -6.05 -4.29 18.42
C ARG A 106 -6.19 -5.56 17.58
N THR A 107 -5.51 -5.62 16.45
CA THR A 107 -5.62 -6.72 15.47
C THR A 107 -4.66 -7.87 15.77
N GLY A 108 -3.45 -7.55 16.22
CA GLY A 108 -2.35 -8.49 16.39
C GLY A 108 -1.58 -8.79 15.09
N HIS A 109 -0.30 -9.12 15.26
CA HIS A 109 0.62 -9.40 14.14
C HIS A 109 0.24 -10.66 13.36
N GLU A 110 -0.35 -11.66 14.03
CA GLU A 110 -0.73 -12.92 13.39
C GLU A 110 -1.88 -12.74 12.38
N ALA A 111 -2.86 -11.88 12.70
CA ALA A 111 -3.93 -11.55 11.76
C ALA A 111 -3.39 -10.84 10.52
N VAL A 112 -2.40 -9.95 10.69
CA VAL A 112 -1.71 -9.29 9.55
C VAL A 112 -0.88 -10.29 8.74
N ALA A 113 -0.20 -11.23 9.39
CA ALA A 113 0.53 -12.29 8.70
C ALA A 113 -0.42 -13.19 7.88
N GLU A 114 -1.60 -13.48 8.41
CA GLU A 114 -2.65 -14.23 7.70
C GLU A 114 -3.16 -13.50 6.45
N VAL A 115 -3.28 -12.16 6.49
CA VAL A 115 -3.62 -11.35 5.30
C VAL A 115 -2.59 -11.55 4.20
N TRP A 116 -1.29 -11.43 4.51
CA TRP A 116 -0.23 -11.67 3.53
C TRP A 116 -0.29 -13.09 2.96
N ARG A 117 -0.48 -14.09 3.83
CA ARG A 117 -0.58 -15.49 3.43
C ARG A 117 -1.77 -15.75 2.48
N ARG A 118 -2.96 -15.23 2.82
CA ARG A 118 -4.17 -15.39 1.98
C ARG A 118 -4.07 -14.68 0.65
N ALA A 119 -3.36 -13.55 0.60
CA ALA A 119 -3.06 -12.87 -0.65
C ALA A 119 -2.04 -13.61 -1.54
N GLY A 120 -1.46 -14.73 -1.08
CA GLY A 120 -0.37 -15.42 -1.77
C GLY A 120 0.94 -14.62 -1.79
N ALA A 121 1.07 -13.65 -0.88
CA ALA A 121 2.21 -12.75 -0.73
C ALA A 121 3.27 -13.43 0.14
N THR A 122 4.13 -14.23 -0.47
CA THR A 122 5.09 -15.11 0.24
C THR A 122 6.41 -14.43 0.61
N ARG A 123 6.69 -13.26 0.07
CA ARG A 123 7.95 -12.52 0.29
C ARG A 123 7.76 -11.24 1.11
N SER A 124 6.52 -10.89 1.43
CA SER A 124 6.14 -9.74 2.25
C SER A 124 5.79 -10.17 3.67
N ALA A 125 6.13 -9.33 4.65
CA ALA A 125 5.83 -9.58 6.05
C ALA A 125 5.83 -8.28 6.84
N SER A 126 4.98 -8.21 7.88
CA SER A 126 4.87 -7.07 8.80
C SER A 126 4.94 -7.53 10.26
N PRO A 127 6.09 -8.08 10.69
CA PRO A 127 6.22 -8.72 12.00
C PRO A 127 6.32 -7.73 13.18
N ARG A 128 6.51 -6.44 12.94
CA ARG A 128 6.69 -5.42 14.00
C ARG A 128 5.83 -4.18 13.76
N GLY A 129 5.64 -3.39 14.83
CA GLY A 129 5.02 -2.08 14.76
C GLY A 129 5.87 -1.06 13.98
N ILE A 130 5.25 0.06 13.61
CA ILE A 130 5.96 1.20 13.03
C ILE A 130 6.84 1.83 14.11
N GLU A 131 8.11 2.08 13.80
CA GLU A 131 9.12 2.63 14.72
C GLU A 131 9.56 1.70 15.86
N ASP A 132 9.16 0.45 15.88
CA ASP A 132 9.78 -0.56 16.76
C ASP A 132 11.22 -0.85 16.27
N LEU A 133 12.14 0.07 16.59
CA LEU A 133 13.52 0.00 16.15
C LEU A 133 14.26 -1.18 16.79
N ARG A 134 13.96 -1.49 18.06
CA ARG A 134 14.54 -2.63 18.76
C ARG A 134 14.21 -3.95 18.07
N ALA A 135 12.96 -4.15 17.68
CA ALA A 135 12.58 -5.34 16.92
C ALA A 135 13.24 -5.37 15.54
N ARG A 136 13.38 -4.21 14.88
CA ARG A 136 14.11 -4.09 13.60
C ARG A 136 15.57 -4.53 13.74
N GLU A 137 16.26 -4.11 14.77
CA GLU A 137 17.66 -4.49 15.07
C GLU A 137 17.77 -5.98 15.41
N ALA A 138 16.75 -6.56 16.06
CA ALA A 138 16.64 -7.99 16.33
C ALA A 138 16.27 -8.83 15.08
N GLY A 139 16.15 -8.19 13.88
CA GLY A 139 15.89 -8.88 12.62
C GLY A 139 14.41 -8.96 12.20
N HIS A 140 13.47 -8.47 13.00
CA HIS A 140 12.06 -8.37 12.64
C HIS A 140 11.84 -7.22 11.65
N ARG A 141 11.94 -7.49 10.35
CA ARG A 141 11.85 -6.47 9.31
C ARG A 141 10.49 -6.48 8.62
N ASN A 142 9.83 -5.33 8.57
CA ASN A 142 8.68 -5.13 7.71
C ASN A 142 9.16 -5.03 6.27
N ARG A 143 8.77 -5.97 5.42
CA ARG A 143 9.23 -6.08 4.03
C ARG A 143 8.05 -6.26 3.09
N VAL A 144 8.19 -5.69 1.90
CA VAL A 144 7.25 -5.85 0.79
C VAL A 144 7.99 -6.09 -0.51
N THR A 145 7.31 -6.72 -1.46
CA THR A 145 7.72 -6.75 -2.87
C THR A 145 6.64 -6.09 -3.72
N ALA A 146 6.98 -5.60 -4.90
CA ALA A 146 6.00 -4.98 -5.79
C ALA A 146 4.93 -5.99 -6.23
N ARG A 147 5.31 -7.25 -6.46
CA ARG A 147 4.37 -8.34 -6.79
C ARG A 147 3.40 -8.62 -5.65
N ASP A 148 3.91 -8.73 -4.43
CA ASP A 148 3.07 -9.02 -3.27
C ASP A 148 2.12 -7.87 -2.93
N LEU A 149 2.52 -6.61 -3.17
CA LEU A 149 1.63 -5.46 -3.03
C LEU A 149 0.47 -5.50 -4.04
N VAL A 150 0.73 -5.93 -5.28
CA VAL A 150 -0.33 -6.16 -6.27
C VAL A 150 -1.26 -7.28 -5.79
N ARG A 151 -0.73 -8.41 -5.33
CA ARG A 151 -1.53 -9.52 -4.78
C ARG A 151 -2.37 -9.10 -3.58
N LEU A 152 -1.80 -8.27 -2.70
CA LEU A 152 -2.52 -7.72 -1.55
C LEU A 152 -3.73 -6.90 -2.01
N LEU A 153 -3.58 -5.98 -2.96
CA LEU A 153 -4.71 -5.20 -3.48
C LEU A 153 -5.72 -6.08 -4.22
N GLN A 154 -5.27 -7.08 -5.00
CA GLN A 154 -6.17 -8.04 -5.65
C GLN A 154 -6.98 -8.83 -4.61
N SER A 155 -6.41 -9.13 -3.45
CA SER A 155 -7.11 -9.86 -2.39
C SER A 155 -8.24 -9.05 -1.71
N LEU A 156 -8.35 -7.75 -2.02
CA LEU A 156 -9.45 -6.88 -1.59
C LEU A 156 -10.64 -6.90 -2.57
N ASP A 157 -10.61 -7.78 -3.58
CA ASP A 157 -11.77 -8.00 -4.44
C ASP A 157 -12.94 -8.51 -3.58
N GLY A 158 -14.10 -7.84 -3.70
CA GLY A 158 -15.24 -8.09 -2.81
C GLY A 158 -15.27 -7.30 -1.49
N GLU A 159 -14.26 -6.45 -1.22
CA GLU A 159 -14.18 -5.57 -0.05
C GLU A 159 -14.20 -4.08 -0.48
N PRO A 160 -15.31 -3.59 -1.10
CA PRO A 160 -15.36 -2.25 -1.72
C PRO A 160 -15.15 -1.11 -0.73
N GLU A 161 -15.51 -1.27 0.54
CA GLU A 161 -15.32 -0.30 1.61
C GLU A 161 -13.83 -0.04 1.90
N LEU A 162 -12.97 -1.06 1.79
CA LEU A 162 -11.53 -0.89 1.96
C LEU A 162 -10.93 -0.13 0.77
N LEU A 163 -11.39 -0.45 -0.44
CA LEU A 163 -10.96 0.27 -1.64
C LEU A 163 -11.44 1.73 -1.61
N ALA A 164 -12.68 2.00 -1.15
CA ALA A 164 -13.20 3.35 -0.97
C ALA A 164 -12.37 4.16 0.05
N LEU A 165 -11.90 3.51 1.12
CA LEU A 165 -11.02 4.18 2.09
C LEU A 165 -9.66 4.52 1.47
N LEU A 166 -9.08 3.63 0.67
CA LEU A 166 -7.85 3.88 -0.07
C LEU A 166 -7.97 5.00 -1.12
N GLU A 167 -9.17 5.23 -1.69
CA GLU A 167 -9.45 6.35 -2.60
C GLU A 167 -9.38 7.72 -1.91
N ARG A 168 -9.62 7.76 -0.59
CA ARG A 168 -9.58 8.96 0.25
C ARG A 168 -8.18 9.34 0.71
N ASN A 169 -7.12 8.69 0.21
CA ASN A 169 -5.74 9.04 0.55
C ASN A 169 -5.45 10.52 0.25
N ALA A 170 -5.07 11.26 1.30
CA ALA A 170 -4.81 12.69 1.23
C ALA A 170 -3.52 13.05 0.46
N PHE A 171 -2.54 12.14 0.45
CA PHE A 171 -1.25 12.35 -0.21
C PHE A 171 -1.32 11.96 -1.69
N ARG A 172 -1.97 12.81 -2.50
CA ARG A 172 -2.14 12.58 -3.95
C ARG A 172 -0.86 12.87 -4.74
N VAL A 173 0.23 12.30 -4.27
CA VAL A 173 1.56 12.31 -4.87
C VAL A 173 1.86 10.92 -5.47
N ASP A 174 3.05 10.67 -5.90
CA ASP A 174 3.48 9.38 -6.44
C ASP A 174 2.62 8.95 -7.63
N LEU A 175 1.99 7.78 -7.54
CA LEU A 175 1.14 7.21 -8.58
C LEU A 175 0.01 8.17 -8.98
N ALA A 176 -0.68 8.75 -8.01
CA ALA A 176 -1.83 9.63 -8.26
C ALA A 176 -1.44 10.90 -9.03
N ALA A 177 -0.24 11.44 -8.81
CA ALA A 177 0.27 12.61 -9.52
C ALA A 177 0.61 12.34 -11.00
N GLY A 178 0.77 11.08 -11.40
CA GLY A 178 1.00 10.68 -12.79
C GLY A 178 -0.27 10.43 -13.60
N LEU A 179 -1.44 10.54 -12.98
CA LEU A 179 -2.73 10.29 -13.62
C LEU A 179 -3.42 11.61 -14.00
N PRO A 180 -4.28 11.62 -15.03
CA PRO A 180 -5.11 12.77 -15.34
C PRO A 180 -5.97 13.19 -14.13
N PRO A 181 -6.26 14.48 -13.96
CA PRO A 181 -7.17 14.97 -12.93
C PRO A 181 -8.53 14.25 -12.97
N GLY A 182 -9.07 13.91 -11.80
CA GLY A 182 -10.36 13.21 -11.69
C GLY A 182 -10.30 11.70 -11.91
N THR A 183 -9.13 11.10 -12.25
CA THR A 183 -9.01 9.65 -12.33
C THR A 183 -9.25 9.01 -10.95
N ALA A 184 -10.19 8.06 -10.88
CA ALA A 184 -10.44 7.29 -9.67
C ALA A 184 -9.26 6.33 -9.41
N VAL A 185 -8.71 6.38 -8.21
CA VAL A 185 -7.58 5.53 -7.82
C VAL A 185 -7.63 5.23 -6.32
N ALA A 186 -7.68 3.94 -5.98
CA ALA A 186 -7.52 3.45 -4.62
C ALA A 186 -6.03 3.11 -4.42
N PHE A 187 -5.33 3.81 -3.52
CA PHE A 187 -3.88 3.66 -3.42
C PHE A 187 -3.33 3.87 -2.01
N LYS A 188 -2.16 3.30 -1.77
CA LYS A 188 -1.35 3.58 -0.58
C LYS A 188 0.09 3.82 -0.98
N ASN A 189 0.63 4.91 -0.51
CA ASN A 189 2.04 5.24 -0.62
C ASN A 189 2.77 5.02 0.72
N GLY A 190 4.09 4.98 0.65
CA GLY A 190 4.96 4.85 1.81
C GLY A 190 6.33 5.44 1.51
N TRP A 191 6.88 6.18 2.47
CA TRP A 191 8.16 6.83 2.34
C TRP A 191 8.91 6.88 3.69
N ILE A 192 10.19 6.79 3.60
CA ILE A 192 11.20 7.10 4.62
C ILE A 192 12.48 7.47 3.86
N PRO A 193 13.50 8.08 4.50
CA PRO A 193 14.77 8.31 3.84
C PRO A 193 15.31 7.05 3.15
N GLY A 194 15.63 7.14 1.88
CA GLY A 194 16.12 6.03 1.06
C GLY A 194 15.03 5.10 0.49
N VAL A 195 13.74 5.32 0.79
CA VAL A 195 12.63 4.44 0.35
C VAL A 195 11.43 5.26 -0.11
N ARG A 196 10.87 4.93 -1.28
CA ARG A 196 9.60 5.46 -1.77
C ARG A 196 8.82 4.40 -2.52
N HIS A 197 7.60 4.13 -2.07
CA HIS A 197 6.72 3.12 -2.65
C HIS A 197 5.32 3.67 -2.88
N CYS A 198 4.64 3.11 -3.88
CA CYS A 198 3.22 3.33 -4.07
C CYS A 198 2.60 2.10 -4.75
N VAL A 199 1.44 1.68 -4.28
CA VAL A 199 0.61 0.66 -4.93
C VAL A 199 -0.81 1.19 -5.05
N GLY A 200 -1.46 0.95 -6.20
CA GLY A 200 -2.82 1.42 -6.41
C GLY A 200 -3.58 0.63 -7.47
N LEU A 201 -4.90 0.62 -7.29
CA LEU A 201 -5.90 0.20 -8.27
C LEU A 201 -6.40 1.45 -9.01
N VAL A 202 -6.03 1.58 -10.27
CA VAL A 202 -6.44 2.68 -11.15
C VAL A 202 -7.69 2.26 -11.91
N ARG A 203 -8.72 3.12 -11.92
CA ARG A 203 -9.98 2.91 -12.63
C ARG A 203 -10.15 3.96 -13.72
N PRO A 204 -9.62 3.74 -14.94
CA PRO A 204 -9.88 4.59 -16.08
C PRO A 204 -11.37 4.56 -16.46
N ALA A 205 -11.88 5.64 -17.03
CA ALA A 205 -13.26 5.68 -17.54
C ALA A 205 -13.44 4.97 -18.89
N ASP A 206 -12.33 4.69 -19.60
CA ASP A 206 -12.30 4.26 -21.00
C ASP A 206 -11.70 2.87 -21.21
N CYS A 207 -11.30 2.17 -20.16
CA CYS A 207 -10.84 0.79 -20.21
C CYS A 207 -10.99 0.11 -18.83
N PRO A 208 -10.88 -1.25 -18.76
CA PRO A 208 -10.93 -1.96 -17.49
C PRO A 208 -9.86 -1.48 -16.48
N PRO A 209 -10.10 -1.67 -15.15
CA PRO A 209 -9.15 -1.29 -14.11
C PRO A 209 -7.83 -2.07 -14.20
N TYR A 210 -6.76 -1.43 -13.69
CA TYR A 210 -5.46 -2.06 -13.57
C TYR A 210 -4.77 -1.71 -12.25
N LEU A 211 -3.86 -2.55 -11.84
CA LEU A 211 -2.99 -2.37 -10.69
C LEU A 211 -1.60 -1.91 -11.13
N LEU A 212 -1.03 -1.01 -10.36
CA LEU A 212 0.35 -0.58 -10.50
C LEU A 212 1.01 -0.57 -9.11
N ALA A 213 2.11 -1.30 -8.95
CA ALA A 213 3.00 -1.18 -7.80
C ALA A 213 4.37 -0.70 -8.25
N VAL A 214 4.89 0.32 -7.57
CA VAL A 214 6.26 0.82 -7.77
C VAL A 214 6.93 0.87 -6.41
N CYS A 215 8.06 0.16 -6.28
CA CYS A 215 8.90 0.18 -5.09
C CYS A 215 10.29 0.70 -5.48
N TYR A 216 10.73 1.76 -4.81
CA TYR A 216 12.05 2.33 -5.00
C TYR A 216 12.84 2.35 -3.70
N THR A 217 14.08 1.87 -3.75
CA THR A 217 15.07 2.00 -2.67
C THR A 217 16.35 2.61 -3.25
N GLY A 218 16.75 3.75 -2.75
CA GLY A 218 17.96 4.43 -3.22
C GLY A 218 17.98 5.94 -2.91
N PRO A 219 19.01 6.66 -3.42
CA PRO A 219 19.31 8.03 -3.01
C PRO A 219 18.32 9.08 -3.49
N LEU A 220 17.40 8.76 -4.44
CA LEU A 220 16.39 9.71 -4.89
C LEU A 220 15.28 9.93 -3.87
N ALA A 221 15.08 8.99 -2.92
CA ALA A 221 14.06 9.10 -1.90
C ALA A 221 14.59 9.93 -0.72
N SER A 222 14.15 11.18 -0.62
CA SER A 222 14.52 12.09 0.47
C SER A 222 13.81 11.79 1.77
N GLY A 223 12.64 11.13 1.70
CA GLY A 223 11.74 10.91 2.82
C GLY A 223 10.75 12.07 3.06
N ALA A 224 10.69 13.04 2.16
CA ALA A 224 9.75 14.15 2.25
C ALA A 224 8.34 13.73 1.81
N ASP A 225 7.31 14.32 2.41
CA ASP A 225 5.90 14.04 2.14
C ASP A 225 5.47 14.48 0.75
N GLY A 226 5.94 15.64 0.30
CA GLY A 226 5.57 16.27 -0.95
C GLY A 226 6.37 15.79 -2.15
N ALA A 227 5.71 15.70 -3.32
CA ALA A 227 6.36 15.31 -4.58
C ALA A 227 7.45 16.30 -5.03
N GLU A 228 7.32 17.59 -4.71
CA GLU A 228 8.28 18.61 -5.11
C GLU A 228 9.65 18.42 -4.44
N ALA A 229 9.65 18.02 -3.17
CA ALA A 229 10.84 17.81 -2.37
C ALA A 229 11.45 16.41 -2.51
N ASP A 230 10.77 15.46 -3.18
CA ASP A 230 11.23 14.07 -3.32
C ASP A 230 11.36 13.65 -4.80
N PRO A 231 12.59 13.54 -5.33
CA PRO A 231 12.81 13.06 -6.69
C PRO A 231 12.27 11.66 -6.96
N ALA A 232 12.20 10.78 -5.95
CA ALA A 232 11.63 9.45 -6.11
C ALA A 232 10.11 9.50 -6.30
N ALA A 233 9.40 10.46 -5.66
CA ALA A 233 7.97 10.66 -5.90
C ALA A 233 7.72 11.06 -7.37
N ARG A 234 8.54 11.96 -7.93
CA ARG A 234 8.46 12.31 -9.36
C ARG A 234 8.76 11.13 -10.29
N LEU A 235 9.70 10.25 -9.89
CA LEU A 235 9.96 9.02 -10.64
C LEU A 235 8.72 8.12 -10.67
N VAL A 236 8.08 7.89 -9.52
CA VAL A 236 6.84 7.10 -9.41
C VAL A 236 5.73 7.71 -10.27
N ALA A 237 5.53 9.04 -10.21
CA ALA A 237 4.53 9.74 -11.02
C ALA A 237 4.80 9.57 -12.54
N ARG A 238 6.05 9.68 -12.97
CA ARG A 238 6.43 9.46 -14.39
C ARG A 238 6.17 8.03 -14.85
N ILE A 239 6.44 7.04 -14.00
CA ILE A 239 6.11 5.63 -14.30
C ILE A 239 4.61 5.48 -14.42
N SER A 240 3.83 6.04 -13.49
CA SER A 240 2.37 6.01 -13.53
C SER A 240 1.83 6.63 -14.82
N ALA A 241 2.34 7.80 -15.24
CA ALA A 241 1.94 8.44 -16.49
C ALA A 241 2.27 7.59 -17.72
N ALA A 242 3.44 6.93 -17.74
CA ALA A 242 3.81 6.02 -18.82
C ALA A 242 2.88 4.79 -18.89
N VAL A 243 2.54 4.20 -17.74
CA VAL A 243 1.59 3.08 -17.67
C VAL A 243 0.20 3.53 -18.12
N TRP A 244 -0.25 4.71 -17.68
CA TRP A 244 -1.52 5.29 -18.13
C TRP A 244 -1.59 5.45 -19.65
N ALA A 245 -0.53 5.92 -20.29
CA ALA A 245 -0.48 6.06 -21.74
C ALA A 245 -0.67 4.72 -22.49
N HIS A 246 -0.34 3.60 -21.83
CA HIS A 246 -0.47 2.24 -22.39
C HIS A 246 -1.65 1.44 -21.83
N ARG A 247 -2.57 2.08 -21.06
CA ARG A 247 -3.65 1.39 -20.32
C ARG A 247 -4.52 0.46 -21.19
N HIS A 248 -4.81 0.85 -22.42
CA HIS A 248 -5.57 0.01 -23.35
C HIS A 248 -4.82 -1.26 -23.79
N ALA A 249 -3.51 -1.21 -23.91
CA ALA A 249 -2.69 -2.39 -24.21
C ALA A 249 -2.63 -3.34 -23.02
N ILE A 250 -2.50 -2.80 -21.80
CA ILE A 250 -2.48 -3.56 -20.54
C ILE A 250 -3.77 -4.38 -20.39
N THR A 251 -4.92 -3.79 -20.70
CA THR A 251 -6.23 -4.44 -20.49
C THR A 251 -6.67 -5.33 -21.66
N ARG A 252 -6.21 -5.09 -22.90
CA ARG A 252 -6.53 -5.91 -24.07
C ARG A 252 -5.83 -7.27 -24.09
N THR A 253 -4.62 -7.39 -23.60
CA THR A 253 -3.92 -8.69 -23.48
C THR A 253 -4.66 -9.69 -22.60
N ALA A 254 -5.73 -9.23 -21.95
CA ALA A 254 -6.59 -10.02 -21.10
C ALA A 254 -7.67 -10.83 -21.86
N ASP A 255 -8.07 -10.48 -23.07
CA ASP A 255 -9.24 -11.10 -23.75
C ASP A 255 -8.94 -12.28 -24.66
N GLY A 256 -7.69 -12.79 -24.72
CA GLY A 256 -7.35 -14.11 -25.28
C GLY A 256 -7.94 -14.50 -26.64
N THR A 257 -8.38 -13.57 -27.49
CA THR A 257 -8.73 -13.84 -28.89
C THR A 257 -7.49 -13.69 -29.74
N ALA A 258 -6.83 -14.81 -30.04
CA ALA A 258 -5.88 -14.87 -31.15
C ALA A 258 -6.54 -14.31 -32.41
N PRO A 259 -5.83 -13.45 -33.20
CA PRO A 259 -6.35 -13.04 -34.49
C PRO A 259 -6.56 -14.33 -35.33
N SER A 260 -7.79 -14.55 -35.81
CA SER A 260 -8.08 -15.57 -36.81
C SER A 260 -7.15 -15.32 -38.00
N GLY A 261 -6.32 -16.32 -38.32
CA GLY A 261 -5.39 -16.27 -39.45
C GLY A 261 -6.15 -15.98 -40.76
N PRO A 262 -5.44 -15.45 -41.78
CA PRO A 262 -6.08 -15.12 -43.06
C PRO A 262 -6.69 -16.37 -43.70
N PRO A 263 -7.81 -16.27 -44.40
CA PRO A 263 -8.43 -17.40 -45.11
C PRO A 263 -7.45 -17.92 -46.16
N GLY A 264 -7.22 -19.22 -46.13
CA GLY A 264 -6.41 -19.92 -47.13
C GLY A 264 -6.97 -19.75 -48.53
N PRO A 265 -6.14 -19.85 -49.60
CA PRO A 265 -6.59 -19.65 -50.97
C PRO A 265 -7.60 -20.73 -51.36
N ALA A 266 -8.70 -20.30 -51.94
CA ALA A 266 -9.71 -21.17 -52.55
C ALA A 266 -9.08 -21.94 -53.73
N ARG A 267 -9.29 -23.26 -53.76
CA ARG A 267 -9.00 -24.12 -54.90
C ARG A 267 -10.19 -24.15 -55.84
#